data_f8f3d9e485e6a34610edc2d1eaa195ed
#
_entry.id   f8f3d9e485e6a34610edc2d1eaa195ed
#
_cell.length_a   1.000
_cell.length_b   1.000
_cell.length_c   1.000
_cell.angle_alpha   90.00
_cell.angle_beta   90.00
_cell.angle_gamma   90.00
#
_symmetry.space_group_name_H-M   'P 1'
#
loop_
_entity.id
_entity.type
_entity.pdbx_description
1 polymer ?
#
loop_
_entity_poly.entity_id
_entity_poly.type
_entity_poly.pdbx_seq_one_letter_code
_entity_poly.pdbx_strand_id
1 'polypeptide(L)'
;MTMDAVGHGKIETRALTPAQLKDLSVRANLPGLIRSISHYALIALVGTLIWQVATRYGAMWAIPLIIIQGYLIAFLFMAVHEAAHKTVFTSRRLNEALGHVSSLMIVLPYEHYALFHWDHHRFTQDPDRDPELVTATIPSSDTRLAIAYTGIVQLTNRIRLLVRRALTGQAVAPWIPESKQGMVVRETRIYALIYLALLIASIALSSTMLLWCWLVPLYVGQLFLRPYLYAEHTGCERTRSAYENTRTTYTDRLTKWFTWNMPFHVEHHAYPSVPFHALPKLNAIIDERIAHRGWGYRAVTRETWRWFRRARQGGI
;
A
#
# COMPACT_ATOMS: atom_id res chain seq x y z
N MET A 1 -44.35 2.30 10.05
CA MET A 1 -43.25 3.18 10.44
C MET A 1 -42.25 3.19 9.28
N THR A 2 -42.24 4.30 8.59
CA THR A 2 -41.69 4.51 7.23
C THR A 2 -40.17 4.42 7.22
N MET A 3 -39.62 3.61 6.30
CA MET A 3 -38.22 3.61 5.91
C MET A 3 -37.91 4.96 5.23
N ASP A 4 -37.20 5.82 5.91
CA ASP A 4 -36.75 7.09 5.36
C ASP A 4 -35.59 6.89 4.40
N ALA A 5 -35.76 7.55 3.28
CA ALA A 5 -34.98 7.49 2.06
C ALA A 5 -33.48 7.75 2.31
N VAL A 6 -32.64 6.82 1.86
CA VAL A 6 -31.25 7.07 1.54
C VAL A 6 -31.23 8.19 0.49
N GLY A 7 -30.72 9.35 0.87
CA GLY A 7 -30.64 10.53 0.01
C GLY A 7 -29.97 10.18 -1.31
N HIS A 8 -30.66 10.50 -2.41
CA HIS A 8 -30.11 10.45 -3.76
C HIS A 8 -29.00 11.51 -3.84
N GLY A 9 -27.76 11.07 -3.61
CA GLY A 9 -26.59 11.92 -3.81
C GLY A 9 -26.62 12.49 -5.25
N LYS A 10 -26.36 13.79 -5.37
CA LYS A 10 -26.19 14.46 -6.65
C LYS A 10 -25.29 13.60 -7.54
N ILE A 11 -25.74 13.33 -8.78
CA ILE A 11 -24.91 12.72 -9.81
C ILE A 11 -23.68 13.64 -9.94
N GLU A 12 -22.51 13.15 -9.48
CA GLU A 12 -21.26 13.90 -9.63
C GLU A 12 -21.06 14.17 -11.13
N THR A 13 -21.11 15.44 -11.51
CA THR A 13 -20.75 15.82 -12.88
C THR A 13 -19.30 15.41 -13.09
N ARG A 14 -19.04 14.51 -14.05
CA ARG A 14 -17.70 14.03 -14.37
C ARG A 14 -16.77 15.23 -14.54
N ALA A 15 -15.68 15.27 -13.74
CA ALA A 15 -14.69 16.35 -13.83
C ALA A 15 -13.92 16.33 -15.15
N LEU A 16 -13.82 15.16 -15.81
CA LEU A 16 -13.12 14.96 -17.07
C LEU A 16 -14.12 14.71 -18.21
N THR A 17 -13.82 15.27 -19.37
CA THR A 17 -14.44 14.83 -20.62
C THR A 17 -13.95 13.43 -20.99
N PRO A 18 -14.72 12.66 -21.81
CA PRO A 18 -14.27 11.35 -22.29
C PRO A 18 -12.92 11.38 -23.02
N ALA A 19 -12.65 12.45 -23.77
CA ALA A 19 -11.38 12.65 -24.48
C ALA A 19 -10.22 12.82 -23.48
N GLN A 20 -10.36 13.69 -22.47
CA GLN A 20 -9.36 13.89 -21.43
C GLN A 20 -9.08 12.59 -20.64
N LEU A 21 -10.12 11.84 -20.28
CA LEU A 21 -9.94 10.56 -19.58
C LEU A 21 -9.19 9.55 -20.44
N LYS A 22 -9.53 9.46 -21.74
CA LYS A 22 -8.84 8.59 -22.69
C LYS A 22 -7.35 8.94 -22.78
N ASP A 23 -7.02 10.22 -22.93
CA ASP A 23 -5.62 10.69 -23.04
C ASP A 23 -4.82 10.44 -21.77
N LEU A 24 -5.42 10.69 -20.60
CA LEU A 24 -4.78 10.45 -19.30
C LEU A 24 -4.62 8.96 -18.97
N SER A 25 -5.49 8.10 -19.52
CA SER A 25 -5.46 6.64 -19.28
C SER A 25 -4.51 5.88 -20.22
N VAL A 26 -3.71 6.58 -21.03
CA VAL A 26 -2.72 5.94 -21.93
C VAL A 26 -1.62 5.29 -21.10
N ARG A 27 -1.49 3.97 -21.24
CA ARG A 27 -0.43 3.19 -20.61
C ARG A 27 0.86 3.29 -21.41
N ALA A 28 1.99 3.41 -20.71
CA ALA A 28 3.31 3.48 -21.31
C ALA A 28 4.31 2.61 -20.53
N ASN A 29 5.14 1.84 -21.25
CA ASN A 29 6.11 0.95 -20.59
C ASN A 29 7.29 1.72 -19.98
N LEU A 30 7.77 2.77 -20.64
CA LEU A 30 8.98 3.49 -20.22
C LEU A 30 8.91 4.08 -18.81
N PRO A 31 7.84 4.79 -18.39
CA PRO A 31 7.73 5.29 -17.02
C PRO A 31 7.77 4.15 -15.98
N GLY A 32 7.08 3.04 -16.24
CA GLY A 32 7.08 1.86 -15.39
C GLY A 32 8.46 1.20 -15.29
N LEU A 33 9.17 1.05 -16.41
CA LEU A 33 10.53 0.49 -16.44
C LEU A 33 11.52 1.36 -15.66
N ILE A 34 11.53 2.67 -15.91
CA ILE A 34 12.42 3.61 -15.20
C ILE A 34 12.16 3.52 -13.69
N ARG A 35 10.88 3.56 -13.29
CA ARG A 35 10.50 3.53 -11.89
C ARG A 35 10.89 2.20 -11.22
N SER A 36 10.56 1.09 -11.84
CA SER A 36 10.87 -0.24 -11.31
C SER A 36 12.39 -0.49 -11.25
N ILE A 37 13.09 -0.27 -12.35
CA ILE A 37 14.53 -0.53 -12.41
C ILE A 37 15.30 0.34 -11.41
N SER A 38 15.01 1.65 -11.34
CA SER A 38 15.67 2.54 -10.38
C SER A 38 15.38 2.13 -8.92
N HIS A 39 14.16 1.72 -8.61
CA HIS A 39 13.79 1.30 -7.26
C HIS A 39 14.51 0.01 -6.85
N TYR A 40 14.47 -1.03 -7.69
CA TYR A 40 15.16 -2.29 -7.43
C TYR A 40 16.70 -2.16 -7.45
N ALA A 41 17.25 -1.34 -8.32
CA ALA A 41 18.69 -1.07 -8.33
C ALA A 41 19.16 -0.42 -7.02
N LEU A 42 18.37 0.53 -6.48
CA LEU A 42 18.67 1.13 -5.17
C LEU A 42 18.55 0.12 -4.03
N ILE A 43 17.52 -0.74 -4.03
CA ILE A 43 17.40 -1.83 -3.04
C ILE A 43 18.61 -2.75 -3.10
N ALA A 44 19.05 -3.15 -4.30
CA ALA A 44 20.21 -4.00 -4.47
C ALA A 44 21.51 -3.31 -4.01
N LEU A 45 21.71 -2.05 -4.38
CA LEU A 45 22.87 -1.24 -3.99
C LEU A 45 22.94 -1.09 -2.47
N VAL A 46 21.84 -0.62 -1.83
CA VAL A 46 21.81 -0.39 -0.38
C VAL A 46 21.95 -1.71 0.36
N GLY A 47 21.31 -2.79 -0.11
CA GLY A 47 21.47 -4.14 0.46
C GLY A 47 22.91 -4.63 0.41
N THR A 48 23.61 -4.42 -0.71
CA THR A 48 25.06 -4.73 -0.84
C THR A 48 25.88 -3.93 0.15
N LEU A 49 25.63 -2.62 0.28
CA LEU A 49 26.32 -1.77 1.25
C LEU A 49 26.06 -2.20 2.68
N ILE A 50 24.81 -2.55 3.05
CA ILE A 50 24.48 -3.10 4.37
C ILE A 50 25.32 -4.34 4.63
N TRP A 51 25.35 -5.28 3.69
CA TRP A 51 26.12 -6.51 3.85
C TRP A 51 27.61 -6.25 4.07
N GLN A 52 28.21 -5.41 3.23
CA GLN A 52 29.62 -5.04 3.35
C GLN A 52 29.96 -4.35 4.68
N VAL A 53 29.12 -3.39 5.09
CA VAL A 53 29.34 -2.67 6.36
C VAL A 53 29.13 -3.59 7.56
N ALA A 54 28.04 -4.37 7.56
CA ALA A 54 27.73 -5.26 8.66
C ALA A 54 28.79 -6.35 8.87
N THR A 55 29.35 -6.90 7.79
CA THR A 55 30.38 -7.93 7.87
C THR A 55 31.76 -7.39 8.24
N ARG A 56 32.10 -6.16 7.85
CA ARG A 56 33.43 -5.56 8.14
C ARG A 56 33.48 -4.83 9.46
N TYR A 57 32.43 -4.13 9.85
CA TYR A 57 32.42 -3.21 10.97
C TYR A 57 31.37 -3.55 12.04
N GLY A 58 30.47 -4.50 11.75
CA GLY A 58 29.35 -4.88 12.61
C GLY A 58 28.03 -4.20 12.22
N ALA A 59 26.92 -4.86 12.54
CA ALA A 59 25.57 -4.46 12.12
C ALA A 59 25.14 -3.06 12.63
N MET A 60 25.68 -2.61 13.76
CA MET A 60 25.38 -1.28 14.32
C MET A 60 25.76 -0.15 13.36
N TRP A 61 26.86 -0.30 12.62
CA TRP A 61 27.29 0.69 11.64
C TRP A 61 26.43 0.72 10.38
N ALA A 62 25.67 -0.33 10.14
CA ALA A 62 24.74 -0.42 9.01
C ALA A 62 23.36 0.20 9.31
N ILE A 63 23.06 0.64 10.53
CA ILE A 63 21.74 1.16 10.93
C ILE A 63 21.22 2.26 9.97
N PRO A 64 21.98 3.29 9.58
CA PRO A 64 21.48 4.30 8.64
C PRO A 64 21.06 3.70 7.29
N LEU A 65 21.85 2.75 6.78
CA LEU A 65 21.54 2.04 5.53
C LEU A 65 20.31 1.14 5.69
N ILE A 66 20.14 0.49 6.84
CA ILE A 66 18.96 -0.33 7.17
C ILE A 66 17.69 0.51 7.18
N ILE A 67 17.75 1.75 7.67
CA ILE A 67 16.61 2.68 7.64
C ILE A 67 16.24 3.05 6.20
N ILE A 68 17.24 3.38 5.37
CA ILE A 68 17.05 3.66 3.94
C ILE A 68 16.47 2.44 3.23
N GLN A 69 17.04 1.25 3.45
CA GLN A 69 16.57 0.00 2.88
C GLN A 69 15.12 -0.31 3.28
N GLY A 70 14.77 -0.04 4.54
CA GLY A 70 13.41 -0.19 5.06
C GLY A 70 12.43 0.71 4.32
N TYR A 71 12.80 1.98 4.11
CA TYR A 71 12.00 2.91 3.31
C TYR A 71 11.79 2.38 1.88
N LEU A 72 12.86 1.98 1.20
CA LEU A 72 12.79 1.45 -0.16
C LEU A 72 11.91 0.20 -0.23
N ILE A 73 12.11 -0.80 0.64
CA ILE A 73 11.32 -2.03 0.66
C ILE A 73 9.85 -1.73 0.95
N ALA A 74 9.55 -0.86 1.92
CA ALA A 74 8.18 -0.52 2.30
C ALA A 74 7.38 0.06 1.13
N PHE A 75 8.00 0.93 0.33
CA PHE A 75 7.32 1.58 -0.79
C PHE A 75 7.30 0.76 -2.09
N LEU A 76 7.80 -0.48 -2.10
CA LEU A 76 7.41 -1.47 -3.09
C LEU A 76 5.90 -1.79 -2.99
N PHE A 77 5.26 -1.45 -1.88
CA PHE A 77 3.80 -1.49 -1.75
C PHE A 77 3.11 -0.72 -2.87
N MET A 78 3.65 0.42 -3.30
CA MET A 78 3.08 1.22 -4.38
C MET A 78 3.23 0.54 -5.76
N ALA A 79 4.28 -0.25 -5.95
CA ALA A 79 4.43 -1.07 -7.15
C ALA A 79 3.37 -2.20 -7.19
N VAL A 80 3.09 -2.83 -6.04
CA VAL A 80 2.01 -3.84 -5.90
C VAL A 80 0.65 -3.20 -6.16
N HIS A 81 0.41 -2.05 -5.57
CA HIS A 81 -0.82 -1.27 -5.67
C HIS A 81 -1.12 -0.89 -7.13
N GLU A 82 -0.19 -0.27 -7.82
CA GLU A 82 -0.35 0.13 -9.22
C GLU A 82 -0.45 -1.07 -10.17
N ALA A 83 0.32 -2.15 -9.88
CA ALA A 83 0.23 -3.40 -10.62
C ALA A 83 -1.14 -4.09 -10.47
N ALA A 84 -1.84 -3.93 -9.34
CA ALA A 84 -3.19 -4.46 -9.14
C ALA A 84 -4.19 -3.81 -10.11
N HIS A 85 -4.01 -2.54 -10.44
CA HIS A 85 -4.78 -1.82 -11.47
C HIS A 85 -4.37 -2.16 -12.91
N LYS A 86 -3.25 -2.87 -13.10
CA LYS A 86 -2.70 -3.19 -14.44
C LYS A 86 -2.35 -1.95 -15.25
N THR A 87 -1.89 -0.88 -14.61
CA THR A 87 -1.65 0.43 -15.21
C THR A 87 -0.17 0.80 -15.35
N VAL A 88 0.76 0.03 -14.73
CA VAL A 88 2.21 0.25 -14.82
C VAL A 88 2.72 0.07 -16.26
N PHE A 89 2.27 -1.01 -16.92
CA PHE A 89 2.70 -1.42 -18.26
C PHE A 89 1.51 -1.65 -19.17
N THR A 90 1.76 -1.60 -20.48
CA THR A 90 0.79 -2.02 -21.51
C THR A 90 0.51 -3.52 -21.44
N SER A 91 1.53 -4.33 -21.09
CA SER A 91 1.43 -5.78 -20.95
C SER A 91 0.85 -6.19 -19.60
N ARG A 92 -0.23 -6.97 -19.61
CA ARG A 92 -0.79 -7.57 -18.40
C ARG A 92 0.23 -8.46 -17.66
N ARG A 93 1.00 -9.28 -18.40
CA ARG A 93 2.00 -10.17 -17.81
C ARG A 93 3.11 -9.41 -17.09
N LEU A 94 3.55 -8.26 -17.62
CA LEU A 94 4.55 -7.42 -16.95
C LEU A 94 4.01 -6.80 -15.67
N ASN A 95 2.73 -6.37 -15.66
CA ASN A 95 2.09 -5.90 -14.43
C ASN A 95 2.03 -7.01 -13.37
N GLU A 96 1.63 -8.23 -13.75
CA GLU A 96 1.55 -9.38 -12.84
C GLU A 96 2.94 -9.77 -12.32
N ALA A 97 3.96 -9.80 -13.18
CA ALA A 97 5.33 -10.10 -12.78
C ALA A 97 5.86 -9.07 -11.76
N LEU A 98 5.70 -7.77 -12.04
CA LEU A 98 6.07 -6.71 -11.10
C LEU A 98 5.29 -6.85 -9.78
N GLY A 99 3.97 -7.09 -9.86
CA GLY A 99 3.12 -7.30 -8.70
C GLY A 99 3.61 -8.45 -7.82
N HIS A 100 3.87 -9.63 -8.38
CA HIS A 100 4.35 -10.78 -7.63
C HIS A 100 5.75 -10.58 -7.03
N VAL A 101 6.70 -10.03 -7.81
CA VAL A 101 8.08 -9.80 -7.32
C VAL A 101 8.07 -8.78 -6.17
N SER A 102 7.35 -7.67 -6.33
CA SER A 102 7.21 -6.66 -5.25
C SER A 102 6.49 -7.24 -4.03
N SER A 103 5.45 -8.02 -4.25
CA SER A 103 4.66 -8.68 -3.19
C SER A 103 5.48 -9.68 -2.36
N LEU A 104 6.36 -10.45 -2.99
CA LEU A 104 7.31 -11.32 -2.29
C LEU A 104 8.24 -10.51 -1.37
N MET A 105 8.75 -9.37 -1.84
CA MET A 105 9.65 -8.52 -1.05
C MET A 105 8.97 -7.94 0.20
N ILE A 106 7.67 -7.63 0.14
CA ILE A 106 6.92 -7.02 1.26
C ILE A 106 6.02 -8.00 2.01
N VAL A 107 6.10 -9.29 1.69
CA VAL A 107 5.30 -10.37 2.32
C VAL A 107 3.79 -10.10 2.23
N LEU A 108 3.31 -9.76 1.02
CA LEU A 108 1.91 -9.46 0.74
C LEU A 108 1.47 -10.20 -0.52
N PRO A 109 0.80 -11.39 -0.44
CA PRO A 109 0.38 -12.12 -1.63
C PRO A 109 -0.44 -11.26 -2.59
N TYR A 110 0.00 -11.20 -3.84
CA TYR A 110 -0.45 -10.24 -4.84
C TYR A 110 -1.93 -10.40 -5.24
N GLU A 111 -2.35 -11.63 -5.53
CA GLU A 111 -3.73 -11.90 -5.92
C GLU A 111 -4.71 -11.62 -4.78
N HIS A 112 -4.32 -11.97 -3.54
CA HIS A 112 -5.09 -11.61 -2.35
C HIS A 112 -5.21 -10.10 -2.21
N TYR A 113 -4.09 -9.37 -2.37
CA TYR A 113 -4.11 -7.91 -2.28
C TYR A 113 -4.94 -7.27 -3.39
N ALA A 114 -4.85 -7.78 -4.62
CA ALA A 114 -5.65 -7.25 -5.73
C ALA A 114 -7.16 -7.37 -5.47
N LEU A 115 -7.62 -8.52 -4.93
CA LEU A 115 -9.03 -8.69 -4.54
C LEU A 115 -9.44 -7.72 -3.43
N PHE A 116 -8.62 -7.61 -2.38
CA PHE A 116 -8.81 -6.67 -1.29
C PHE A 116 -8.92 -5.23 -1.81
N HIS A 117 -7.99 -4.83 -2.65
CA HIS A 117 -7.85 -3.47 -3.13
C HIS A 117 -8.98 -3.05 -4.08
N TRP A 118 -9.43 -3.95 -4.96
CA TRP A 118 -10.60 -3.68 -5.81
C TRP A 118 -11.89 -3.53 -5.02
N ASP A 119 -12.07 -4.28 -3.94
CA ASP A 119 -13.22 -4.12 -3.05
C ASP A 119 -13.11 -2.83 -2.24
N HIS A 120 -11.89 -2.47 -1.79
CA HIS A 120 -11.63 -1.18 -1.16
C HIS A 120 -12.03 0.00 -2.07
N HIS A 121 -11.62 0.01 -3.35
CA HIS A 121 -12.04 1.03 -4.31
C HIS A 121 -13.56 1.09 -4.52
N ARG A 122 -14.22 -0.06 -4.51
CA ARG A 122 -15.67 -0.14 -4.69
C ARG A 122 -16.44 0.40 -3.48
N PHE A 123 -15.91 0.22 -2.30
CA PHE A 123 -16.58 0.47 -1.03
C PHE A 123 -15.84 1.44 -0.10
N THR A 124 -14.92 2.23 -0.65
CA THR A 124 -14.11 3.18 0.13
C THR A 124 -14.94 3.93 1.15
N GLN A 125 -14.55 3.86 2.44
CA GLN A 125 -15.20 4.49 3.60
C GLN A 125 -16.60 3.94 3.94
N ASP A 126 -17.05 2.85 3.32
CA ASP A 126 -18.26 2.12 3.75
C ASP A 126 -17.90 1.27 4.99
N PRO A 127 -18.48 1.54 6.18
CA PRO A 127 -18.07 0.88 7.42
C PRO A 127 -18.33 -0.63 7.45
N ASP A 128 -19.28 -1.12 6.64
CA ASP A 128 -19.71 -2.51 6.65
C ASP A 128 -19.03 -3.32 5.52
N ARG A 129 -18.48 -2.66 4.51
CA ARG A 129 -18.01 -3.31 3.27
C ARG A 129 -16.58 -2.98 2.88
N ASP A 130 -16.04 -1.81 3.27
CA ASP A 130 -14.65 -1.48 2.98
C ASP A 130 -13.71 -2.43 3.73
N PRO A 131 -12.91 -3.27 3.03
CA PRO A 131 -11.97 -4.19 3.67
C PRO A 131 -11.01 -3.51 4.65
N GLU A 132 -10.66 -2.24 4.43
CA GLU A 132 -9.80 -1.48 5.34
C GLU A 132 -10.51 -1.16 6.65
N LEU A 133 -11.80 -0.82 6.61
CA LEU A 133 -12.57 -0.48 7.80
C LEU A 133 -13.06 -1.72 8.54
N VAL A 134 -13.54 -2.75 7.83
CA VAL A 134 -14.01 -4.02 8.41
C VAL A 134 -12.90 -4.73 9.20
N THR A 135 -11.65 -4.58 8.78
CA THR A 135 -10.48 -5.17 9.48
C THR A 135 -9.81 -4.21 10.47
N ALA A 136 -10.19 -2.94 10.47
CA ALA A 136 -9.60 -1.93 11.34
C ALA A 136 -10.24 -1.92 12.74
N THR A 137 -9.42 -1.57 13.72
CA THR A 137 -9.90 -1.28 15.08
C THR A 137 -9.36 0.07 15.51
N ILE A 138 -10.20 0.91 16.14
CA ILE A 138 -9.74 2.16 16.74
C ILE A 138 -8.92 1.81 17.98
N PRO A 139 -7.64 2.23 18.06
CA PRO A 139 -6.78 1.92 19.20
C PRO A 139 -7.32 2.52 20.49
N SER A 140 -7.48 1.72 21.55
CA SER A 140 -8.14 2.11 22.80
C SER A 140 -7.30 3.01 23.72
N SER A 141 -6.01 3.23 23.43
CA SER A 141 -5.11 4.10 24.18
C SER A 141 -4.07 4.76 23.28
N ASP A 142 -3.39 5.81 23.77
CA ASP A 142 -2.30 6.46 23.02
C ASP A 142 -1.11 5.52 22.82
N THR A 143 -0.83 4.63 23.77
CA THR A 143 0.21 3.59 23.63
C THR A 143 -0.15 2.63 22.49
N ARG A 144 -1.40 2.12 22.45
CA ARG A 144 -1.85 1.24 21.36
C ARG A 144 -1.86 1.97 20.02
N LEU A 145 -2.19 3.25 20.01
CA LEU A 145 -2.11 4.08 18.81
C LEU A 145 -0.66 4.23 18.33
N ALA A 146 0.29 4.50 19.23
CA ALA A 146 1.71 4.55 18.90
C ALA A 146 2.19 3.21 18.31
N ILE A 147 1.82 2.09 18.93
CA ILE A 147 2.12 0.74 18.41
C ILE A 147 1.49 0.53 17.02
N ALA A 148 0.24 0.96 16.81
CA ALA A 148 -0.42 0.86 15.51
C ALA A 148 0.33 1.64 14.41
N TYR A 149 0.86 2.82 14.73
CA TYR A 149 1.68 3.62 13.81
C TYR A 149 3.04 2.99 13.47
N THR A 150 3.56 2.06 14.28
CA THR A 150 4.77 1.32 13.91
C THR A 150 4.54 0.32 12.77
N GLY A 151 3.29 -0.11 12.54
CA GLY A 151 2.94 -1.13 11.56
C GLY A 151 3.44 -2.54 11.87
N ILE A 152 4.18 -2.73 12.97
CA ILE A 152 4.78 -4.03 13.36
C ILE A 152 3.70 -5.09 13.57
N VAL A 153 2.62 -4.74 14.26
CA VAL A 153 1.51 -5.67 14.54
C VAL A 153 0.83 -6.10 13.23
N GLN A 154 0.61 -5.16 12.32
CA GLN A 154 -0.04 -5.43 11.03
C GLN A 154 0.82 -6.34 10.15
N LEU A 155 2.14 -6.10 10.07
CA LEU A 155 3.06 -6.97 9.35
C LEU A 155 3.11 -8.37 9.97
N THR A 156 3.21 -8.45 11.30
CA THR A 156 3.23 -9.74 12.02
C THR A 156 1.93 -10.52 11.78
N ASN A 157 0.78 -9.86 11.83
CA ASN A 157 -0.52 -10.49 11.55
C ASN A 157 -0.63 -10.96 10.09
N ARG A 158 -0.06 -10.20 9.14
CA ARG A 158 0.02 -10.59 7.73
C ARG A 158 0.85 -11.87 7.56
N ILE A 159 2.01 -11.96 8.21
CA ILE A 159 2.85 -13.17 8.20
C ILE A 159 2.09 -14.35 8.82
N ARG A 160 1.45 -14.17 9.97
CA ARG A 160 0.64 -15.21 10.61
C ARG A 160 -0.50 -15.69 9.71
N LEU A 161 -1.18 -14.77 9.04
CA LEU A 161 -2.27 -15.09 8.11
C LEU A 161 -1.74 -15.88 6.90
N LEU A 162 -0.58 -15.51 6.36
CA LEU A 162 0.08 -16.23 5.27
C LEU A 162 0.38 -17.67 5.70
N VAL A 163 1.03 -17.87 6.84
CA VAL A 163 1.34 -19.21 7.38
C VAL A 163 0.07 -20.02 7.64
N ARG A 164 -0.93 -19.43 8.29
CA ARG A 164 -2.21 -20.10 8.55
C ARG A 164 -2.87 -20.55 7.25
N ARG A 165 -2.99 -19.69 6.24
CA ARG A 165 -3.60 -20.02 4.94
C ARG A 165 -2.83 -21.12 4.20
N ALA A 166 -1.51 -21.07 4.23
CA ALA A 166 -0.68 -22.10 3.60
C ALA A 166 -0.94 -23.49 4.23
N LEU A 167 -1.03 -23.54 5.56
CA LEU A 167 -1.23 -24.79 6.32
C LEU A 167 -2.67 -25.30 6.21
N THR A 168 -3.66 -24.45 6.43
CA THR A 168 -5.07 -24.86 6.50
C THR A 168 -5.73 -25.02 5.12
N GLY A 169 -5.16 -24.39 4.07
CA GLY A 169 -5.81 -24.35 2.75
C GLY A 169 -7.09 -23.53 2.72
N GLN A 170 -7.28 -22.61 3.67
CA GLN A 170 -8.48 -21.76 3.76
C GLN A 170 -8.14 -20.29 3.51
N ALA A 171 -8.86 -19.65 2.59
CA ALA A 171 -8.72 -18.23 2.26
C ALA A 171 -10.09 -17.54 2.28
N VAL A 172 -10.78 -17.59 3.42
CA VAL A 172 -12.10 -16.99 3.59
C VAL A 172 -11.94 -15.55 4.07
N ALA A 173 -12.52 -14.60 3.32
CA ALA A 173 -12.70 -13.21 3.71
C ALA A 173 -13.84 -12.60 2.86
N PRO A 174 -14.53 -11.53 3.33
CA PRO A 174 -15.67 -10.95 2.59
C PRO A 174 -15.33 -10.53 1.14
N TRP A 175 -14.10 -10.07 0.92
CA TRP A 175 -13.61 -9.63 -0.40
C TRP A 175 -13.00 -10.75 -1.26
N ILE A 176 -13.00 -12.00 -0.79
CA ILE A 176 -12.50 -13.14 -1.57
C ILE A 176 -13.68 -14.00 -2.05
N PRO A 177 -14.09 -13.87 -3.32
CA PRO A 177 -15.13 -14.72 -3.88
C PRO A 177 -14.76 -16.20 -3.74
N GLU A 178 -15.74 -17.08 -3.52
CA GLU A 178 -15.53 -18.52 -3.35
C GLU A 178 -14.73 -19.11 -4.52
N SER A 179 -15.06 -18.71 -5.75
CA SER A 179 -14.34 -19.12 -6.97
C SER A 179 -12.86 -18.70 -7.03
N LYS A 180 -12.41 -17.76 -6.17
CA LYS A 180 -11.02 -17.26 -6.09
C LYS A 180 -10.24 -17.78 -4.89
N GLN A 181 -10.88 -18.43 -3.93
CA GLN A 181 -10.22 -18.94 -2.73
C GLN A 181 -9.08 -19.90 -3.05
N GLY A 182 -9.29 -20.84 -3.97
CA GLY A 182 -8.26 -21.79 -4.41
C GLY A 182 -7.03 -21.11 -5.03
N MET A 183 -7.24 -20.04 -5.79
CA MET A 183 -6.15 -19.23 -6.36
C MET A 183 -5.32 -18.55 -5.25
N VAL A 184 -5.97 -17.91 -4.27
CA VAL A 184 -5.31 -17.25 -3.15
C VAL A 184 -4.55 -18.25 -2.28
N VAL A 185 -5.11 -19.44 -2.03
CA VAL A 185 -4.42 -20.52 -1.28
C VAL A 185 -3.18 -20.99 -2.02
N ARG A 186 -3.28 -21.24 -3.32
CA ARG A 186 -2.14 -21.69 -4.15
C ARG A 186 -1.03 -20.66 -4.15
N GLU A 187 -1.34 -19.39 -4.37
CA GLU A 187 -0.37 -18.29 -4.31
C GLU A 187 0.31 -18.24 -2.93
N THR A 188 -0.48 -18.27 -1.86
CA THR A 188 0.03 -18.23 -0.48
C THR A 188 1.00 -19.38 -0.19
N ARG A 189 0.70 -20.60 -0.68
CA ARG A 189 1.58 -21.77 -0.55
C ARG A 189 2.88 -21.61 -1.33
N ILE A 190 2.82 -21.07 -2.55
CA ILE A 190 4.02 -20.79 -3.34
C ILE A 190 4.92 -19.79 -2.61
N TYR A 191 4.35 -18.69 -2.08
CA TYR A 191 5.11 -17.71 -1.30
C TYR A 191 5.72 -18.32 -0.05
N ALA A 192 4.94 -19.12 0.71
CA ALA A 192 5.42 -19.80 1.90
C ALA A 192 6.59 -20.76 1.59
N LEU A 193 6.52 -21.51 0.47
CA LEU A 193 7.60 -22.39 0.03
C LEU A 193 8.85 -21.60 -0.38
N ILE A 194 8.71 -20.45 -1.05
CA ILE A 194 9.84 -19.58 -1.39
C ILE A 194 10.52 -19.07 -0.10
N TYR A 195 9.73 -18.57 0.88
CA TYR A 195 10.30 -18.09 2.15
C TYR A 195 10.96 -19.22 2.95
N LEU A 196 10.38 -20.42 2.95
CA LEU A 196 10.98 -21.59 3.58
C LEU A 196 12.31 -21.96 2.91
N ALA A 197 12.36 -21.97 1.58
CA ALA A 197 13.58 -22.24 0.83
C ALA A 197 14.68 -21.21 1.11
N LEU A 198 14.32 -19.92 1.17
CA LEU A 198 15.24 -18.85 1.55
C LEU A 198 15.77 -19.00 2.98
N LEU A 199 14.90 -19.39 3.93
CA LEU A 199 15.29 -19.65 5.31
C LEU A 199 16.25 -20.84 5.40
N ILE A 200 15.94 -21.97 4.73
CA ILE A 200 16.79 -23.16 4.69
C ILE A 200 18.16 -22.80 4.07
N ALA A 201 18.18 -22.08 2.96
CA ALA A 201 19.41 -21.64 2.33
C ALA A 201 20.25 -20.73 3.26
N SER A 202 19.61 -19.80 3.97
CA SER A 202 20.29 -18.92 4.94
C SER A 202 20.94 -19.73 6.09
N ILE A 203 20.23 -20.73 6.61
CA ILE A 203 20.77 -21.63 7.65
C ILE A 203 21.92 -22.48 7.10
N ALA A 204 21.71 -23.14 5.95
CA ALA A 204 22.72 -24.01 5.33
C ALA A 204 24.03 -23.29 4.99
N LEU A 205 23.92 -22.01 4.60
CA LEU A 205 25.05 -21.14 4.30
C LEU A 205 25.58 -20.39 5.54
N SER A 206 25.01 -20.59 6.71
CA SER A 206 25.31 -19.84 7.95
C SER A 206 25.34 -18.32 7.72
N SER A 207 24.42 -17.83 6.85
CA SER A 207 24.39 -16.43 6.40
C SER A 207 23.31 -15.63 7.08
N THR A 208 23.66 -14.46 7.62
CA THR A 208 22.72 -13.47 8.18
C THR A 208 22.28 -12.41 7.16
N MET A 209 22.61 -12.59 5.89
CA MET A 209 22.32 -11.63 4.82
C MET A 209 20.83 -11.31 4.71
N LEU A 210 19.94 -12.33 4.72
CA LEU A 210 18.50 -12.12 4.67
C LEU A 210 17.99 -11.34 5.89
N LEU A 211 18.57 -11.58 7.06
CA LEU A 211 18.19 -10.86 8.29
C LEU A 211 18.48 -9.36 8.15
N TRP A 212 19.71 -8.99 7.80
CA TRP A 212 20.14 -7.58 7.81
C TRP A 212 19.74 -6.81 6.55
N CYS A 213 19.68 -7.47 5.38
CA CYS A 213 19.39 -6.79 4.12
C CYS A 213 17.89 -6.81 3.76
N TRP A 214 17.08 -7.66 4.43
CA TRP A 214 15.67 -7.78 4.10
C TRP A 214 14.74 -7.79 5.32
N LEU A 215 14.85 -8.75 6.28
CA LEU A 215 13.87 -8.91 7.36
C LEU A 215 13.85 -7.72 8.32
N VAL A 216 15.02 -7.27 8.80
CA VAL A 216 15.10 -6.08 9.67
C VAL A 216 14.61 -4.84 8.94
N PRO A 217 15.10 -4.52 7.71
CA PRO A 217 14.56 -3.41 6.92
C PRO A 217 13.04 -3.51 6.66
N LEU A 218 12.49 -4.70 6.42
CA LEU A 218 11.06 -4.91 6.21
C LEU A 218 10.22 -4.44 7.40
N TYR A 219 10.67 -4.70 8.63
CA TYR A 219 10.02 -4.22 9.85
C TYR A 219 10.25 -2.72 10.07
N VAL A 220 11.48 -2.23 9.87
CA VAL A 220 11.81 -0.80 9.97
C VAL A 220 10.99 0.02 8.97
N GLY A 221 10.80 -0.50 7.78
CA GLY A 221 10.01 0.14 6.72
C GLY A 221 8.55 0.40 7.10
N GLN A 222 7.98 -0.39 8.02
CA GLN A 222 6.60 -0.19 8.46
C GLN A 222 6.41 1.16 9.18
N LEU A 223 7.46 1.70 9.80
CA LEU A 223 7.44 3.04 10.42
C LEU A 223 7.17 4.16 9.40
N PHE A 224 7.48 3.94 8.13
CA PHE A 224 7.19 4.87 7.04
C PHE A 224 5.87 4.54 6.36
N LEU A 225 5.62 3.26 6.09
CA LEU A 225 4.43 2.82 5.36
C LEU A 225 3.14 3.06 6.15
N ARG A 226 3.13 2.79 7.45
CA ARG A 226 1.88 2.88 8.22
C ARG A 226 1.34 4.30 8.36
N PRO A 227 2.15 5.33 8.73
CA PRO A 227 1.69 6.72 8.69
C PRO A 227 1.24 7.16 7.29
N TYR A 228 1.91 6.67 6.26
CA TYR A 228 1.56 6.92 4.87
C TYR A 228 0.14 6.42 4.56
N LEU A 229 -0.17 5.16 4.85
CA LEU A 229 -1.49 4.56 4.61
C LEU A 229 -2.60 5.24 5.44
N TYR A 230 -2.32 5.59 6.70
CA TYR A 230 -3.29 6.35 7.49
C TYR A 230 -3.59 7.74 6.91
N ALA A 231 -2.67 8.33 6.17
CA ALA A 231 -2.91 9.63 5.54
C ALA A 231 -3.93 9.57 4.41
N GLU A 232 -4.16 8.41 3.80
CA GLU A 232 -4.97 8.28 2.59
C GLU A 232 -6.47 8.51 2.86
N HIS A 233 -7.01 7.93 3.93
CA HIS A 233 -8.46 7.94 4.20
C HIS A 233 -8.86 8.37 5.61
N THR A 234 -7.91 8.35 6.58
CA THR A 234 -8.28 8.64 7.98
C THR A 234 -8.76 10.07 8.17
N GLY A 235 -9.98 10.21 8.67
CA GLY A 235 -10.61 11.50 8.95
C GLY A 235 -11.28 12.15 7.75
N CYS A 236 -11.37 11.46 6.63
CA CYS A 236 -12.20 11.85 5.50
C CYS A 236 -13.66 11.41 5.71
N GLU A 237 -14.61 11.98 4.96
CA GLU A 237 -16.03 11.73 5.09
C GLU A 237 -16.38 10.29 4.65
N ARG A 238 -17.46 9.75 5.25
CA ARG A 238 -18.04 8.46 4.86
C ARG A 238 -19.08 8.63 3.77
N THR A 239 -18.63 9.03 2.58
CA THR A 239 -19.45 9.23 1.37
C THR A 239 -18.99 8.33 0.25
N ARG A 240 -19.72 8.28 -0.85
CA ARG A 240 -19.31 7.55 -2.06
C ARG A 240 -18.43 8.39 -3.00
N SER A 241 -18.23 9.66 -2.68
CA SER A 241 -17.42 10.57 -3.48
C SER A 241 -15.94 10.43 -3.14
N ALA A 242 -15.12 10.02 -4.11
CA ALA A 242 -13.67 9.96 -3.95
C ALA A 242 -13.06 11.33 -3.58
N TYR A 243 -13.71 12.41 -3.97
CA TYR A 243 -13.27 13.77 -3.67
C TYR A 243 -13.42 14.13 -2.19
N GLU A 244 -14.29 13.44 -1.45
CA GLU A 244 -14.61 13.68 -0.04
C GLU A 244 -14.09 12.58 0.88
N ASN A 245 -14.05 11.31 0.40
CA ASN A 245 -13.71 10.15 1.22
C ASN A 245 -12.21 9.79 1.19
N THR A 246 -11.42 10.56 0.45
CA THR A 246 -10.00 10.31 0.21
C THR A 246 -9.21 11.62 0.33
N ARG A 247 -7.92 11.53 0.67
CA ARG A 247 -7.02 12.69 0.80
C ARG A 247 -5.91 12.66 -0.24
N THR A 248 -5.65 13.80 -0.89
CA THR A 248 -4.41 14.05 -1.62
C THR A 248 -3.41 14.73 -0.71
N THR A 249 -2.17 14.22 -0.66
CA THR A 249 -1.10 14.76 0.18
C THR A 249 0.01 15.36 -0.68
N TYR A 250 0.11 16.68 -0.71
CA TYR A 250 1.18 17.38 -1.42
C TYR A 250 2.50 17.22 -0.66
N THR A 251 3.52 16.71 -1.36
CA THR A 251 4.80 16.37 -0.77
C THR A 251 5.95 16.63 -1.75
N ASP A 252 7.19 16.42 -1.30
CA ASP A 252 8.40 16.61 -2.10
C ASP A 252 8.53 15.60 -3.27
N ARG A 253 9.46 15.91 -4.19
CA ARG A 253 9.66 15.11 -5.40
C ARG A 253 10.21 13.70 -5.11
N LEU A 254 11.06 13.57 -4.07
CA LEU A 254 11.67 12.30 -3.71
C LEU A 254 10.63 11.34 -3.16
N THR A 255 9.79 11.81 -2.24
CA THR A 255 8.64 11.05 -1.73
C THR A 255 7.73 10.63 -2.87
N LYS A 256 7.31 11.56 -3.76
CA LYS A 256 6.49 11.22 -4.94
C LYS A 256 7.15 10.19 -5.85
N TRP A 257 8.48 10.21 -5.97
CA TRP A 257 9.19 9.22 -6.76
C TRP A 257 9.04 7.82 -6.19
N PHE A 258 9.39 7.59 -4.93
CA PHE A 258 9.34 6.26 -4.31
C PHE A 258 7.92 5.77 -4.03
N THR A 259 6.97 6.67 -3.86
CA THR A 259 5.55 6.35 -3.68
C THR A 259 4.76 6.35 -4.99
N TRP A 260 5.42 6.31 -6.16
CA TRP A 260 4.77 6.16 -7.45
C TRP A 260 3.66 7.19 -7.72
N ASN A 261 3.84 8.44 -7.30
CA ASN A 261 2.84 9.51 -7.32
C ASN A 261 1.51 9.20 -6.58
N MET A 262 1.44 8.13 -5.78
CA MET A 262 0.24 7.78 -5.00
C MET A 262 -0.14 8.80 -3.90
N PRO A 263 0.69 9.80 -3.50
CA PRO A 263 0.17 10.94 -2.75
C PRO A 263 -0.98 11.70 -3.42
N PHE A 264 -1.14 11.57 -4.74
CA PHE A 264 -2.34 11.98 -5.49
C PHE A 264 -3.44 10.91 -5.38
N HIS A 265 -3.89 10.64 -4.14
CA HIS A 265 -4.72 9.47 -3.86
C HIS A 265 -6.20 9.71 -4.21
N VAL A 266 -6.70 10.94 -4.09
CA VAL A 266 -8.04 11.31 -4.58
C VAL A 266 -8.14 11.06 -6.08
N GLU A 267 -7.13 11.49 -6.83
CA GLU A 267 -7.04 11.32 -8.28
C GLU A 267 -7.08 9.84 -8.68
N HIS A 268 -6.34 9.04 -7.92
CA HIS A 268 -6.28 7.60 -8.10
C HIS A 268 -7.63 6.92 -7.81
N HIS A 269 -8.29 7.27 -6.69
CA HIS A 269 -9.61 6.73 -6.36
C HIS A 269 -10.71 7.18 -7.31
N ALA A 270 -10.67 8.45 -7.74
CA ALA A 270 -11.66 8.98 -8.69
C ALA A 270 -11.50 8.37 -10.10
N TYR A 271 -10.27 8.08 -10.52
CA TYR A 271 -9.96 7.58 -11.86
C TYR A 271 -8.88 6.47 -11.83
N PRO A 272 -9.20 5.27 -11.34
CA PRO A 272 -8.21 4.19 -11.13
C PRO A 272 -7.63 3.61 -12.44
N SER A 273 -8.15 3.99 -13.59
CA SER A 273 -7.58 3.66 -14.91
C SER A 273 -6.43 4.56 -15.31
N VAL A 274 -6.26 5.71 -14.66
CA VAL A 274 -5.20 6.68 -14.95
C VAL A 274 -3.90 6.18 -14.29
N PRO A 275 -2.84 5.90 -15.08
CA PRO A 275 -1.59 5.37 -14.54
C PRO A 275 -0.84 6.41 -13.69
N PHE A 276 -0.04 5.92 -12.75
CA PHE A 276 0.70 6.73 -11.78
C PHE A 276 1.44 7.92 -12.37
N HIS A 277 1.99 7.78 -13.59
CA HIS A 277 2.77 8.85 -14.24
C HIS A 277 1.91 10.01 -14.73
N ALA A 278 0.60 9.79 -14.90
CA ALA A 278 -0.36 10.80 -15.35
C ALA A 278 -1.12 11.46 -14.18
N LEU A 279 -1.05 10.92 -12.94
CA LEU A 279 -1.73 11.50 -11.77
C LEU A 279 -1.39 12.97 -11.50
N PRO A 280 -0.15 13.47 -11.68
CA PRO A 280 0.13 14.88 -11.51
C PRO A 280 -0.61 15.79 -12.53
N LYS A 281 -0.83 15.29 -13.75
CA LYS A 281 -1.61 16.02 -14.77
C LYS A 281 -3.10 15.98 -14.43
N LEU A 282 -3.57 14.86 -13.93
CA LEU A 282 -4.95 14.72 -13.47
C LEU A 282 -5.23 15.66 -12.28
N ASN A 283 -4.33 15.74 -11.29
CA ASN A 283 -4.44 16.67 -10.18
C ASN A 283 -4.64 18.12 -10.64
N ALA A 284 -3.87 18.58 -11.62
CA ALA A 284 -4.00 19.92 -12.15
C ALA A 284 -5.39 20.24 -12.75
N ILE A 285 -6.18 19.20 -13.09
CA ILE A 285 -7.54 19.37 -13.63
C ILE A 285 -8.60 19.34 -12.53
N ILE A 286 -8.40 18.48 -11.51
CA ILE A 286 -9.45 18.20 -10.51
C ILE A 286 -9.17 18.79 -9.12
N ASP A 287 -8.05 19.48 -8.93
CA ASP A 287 -7.61 19.97 -7.62
C ASP A 287 -8.70 20.77 -6.88
N GLU A 288 -9.41 21.65 -7.57
CA GLU A 288 -10.45 22.47 -6.95
C GLU A 288 -11.59 21.67 -6.31
N ARG A 289 -11.79 20.41 -6.74
CA ARG A 289 -12.83 19.50 -6.23
C ARG A 289 -12.40 18.70 -5.01
N ILE A 290 -11.12 18.64 -4.71
CA ILE A 290 -10.56 17.84 -3.62
C ILE A 290 -10.91 18.48 -2.28
N ALA A 291 -11.70 17.77 -1.46
CA ALA A 291 -12.10 18.25 -0.14
C ALA A 291 -10.93 18.17 0.87
N HIS A 292 -10.17 17.06 0.84
CA HIS A 292 -9.07 16.83 1.79
C HIS A 292 -7.71 17.00 1.14
N ARG A 293 -7.03 18.10 1.45
CA ARG A 293 -5.66 18.41 1.03
C ARG A 293 -4.71 18.36 2.21
N GLY A 294 -3.71 17.46 2.16
CA GLY A 294 -2.64 17.37 3.14
C GLY A 294 -1.37 18.08 2.65
N TRP A 295 -0.66 18.76 3.54
CA TRP A 295 0.60 19.45 3.22
C TRP A 295 1.76 18.81 3.97
N GLY A 296 2.34 17.75 3.37
CA GLY A 296 3.41 16.93 3.93
C GLY A 296 2.92 15.89 4.96
N TYR A 297 3.53 14.71 4.90
CA TYR A 297 3.13 13.57 5.75
C TYR A 297 3.27 13.83 7.24
N ARG A 298 4.22 14.69 7.67
CA ARG A 298 4.35 15.06 9.09
C ARG A 298 3.12 15.81 9.62
N ALA A 299 2.56 16.73 8.83
CA ALA A 299 1.36 17.46 9.21
C ALA A 299 0.14 16.53 9.23
N VAL A 300 -0.03 15.73 8.17
CA VAL A 300 -1.14 14.77 8.04
C VAL A 300 -1.07 13.70 9.15
N THR A 301 0.11 13.20 9.50
CA THR A 301 0.27 12.26 10.63
C THR A 301 -0.21 12.87 11.96
N ARG A 302 0.05 14.15 12.20
CA ARG A 302 -0.47 14.82 13.41
C ARG A 302 -2.01 14.96 13.37
N GLU A 303 -2.56 15.21 12.20
CA GLU A 303 -4.01 15.31 11.98
C GLU A 303 -4.69 13.96 12.20
N THR A 304 -4.21 12.89 11.58
CA THR A 304 -4.75 11.53 11.73
C THR A 304 -4.58 11.01 13.16
N TRP A 305 -3.48 11.35 13.83
CA TRP A 305 -3.29 11.05 15.25
C TRP A 305 -4.37 11.71 16.13
N ARG A 306 -4.65 13.02 15.90
CA ARG A 306 -5.70 13.74 16.62
C ARG A 306 -7.08 13.18 16.31
N TRP A 307 -7.31 12.75 15.07
CA TRP A 307 -8.56 12.11 14.67
C TRP A 307 -8.80 10.82 15.45
N PHE A 308 -7.82 9.91 15.54
CA PHE A 308 -7.92 8.68 16.31
C PHE A 308 -8.22 8.95 17.81
N ARG A 309 -7.63 9.98 18.38
CA ARG A 309 -7.89 10.35 19.77
C ARG A 309 -9.34 10.81 19.97
N ARG A 310 -9.88 11.60 19.05
CA ARG A 310 -11.29 12.06 19.10
C ARG A 310 -12.26 10.91 18.85
N ALA A 311 -12.01 10.05 17.86
CA ALA A 311 -12.82 8.88 17.53
C ALA A 311 -12.98 7.94 18.75
N ARG A 312 -11.92 7.76 19.51
CA ARG A 312 -11.95 6.95 20.74
C ARG A 312 -12.85 7.54 21.84
N GLN A 313 -13.05 8.84 21.87
CA GLN A 313 -13.88 9.55 22.85
C GLN A 313 -15.36 9.63 22.44
N GLY A 314 -15.74 8.98 21.36
CA GLY A 314 -17.11 9.04 20.83
C GLY A 314 -17.44 10.34 20.08
N GLY A 315 -16.44 11.10 19.68
CA GLY A 315 -16.56 12.40 19.02
C GLY A 315 -16.63 12.36 17.48
N ILE A 316 -17.04 11.22 16.87
CA ILE A 316 -17.17 11.07 15.39
C ILE A 316 -18.43 10.27 15.08
#